data_1d1c5900808061e21a577df23f5fef4b
#
_entry.id   1d1c5900808061e21a577df23f5fef4b
#
_cell.length_a   1.000
_cell.length_b   1.000
_cell.length_c   1.000
_cell.angle_alpha   90.00
_cell.angle_beta   90.00
_cell.angle_gamma   90.00
#
_symmetry.space_group_name_H-M   'P 1'
#
loop_
_entity.id
_entity.type
_entity.pdbx_description
1 polymer ?
#
loop_
_entity_poly.entity_id
_entity_poly.type
_entity_poly.pdbx_seq_one_letter_code
_entity_poly.pdbx_strand_id
1 'polypeptide(L)'
;GRMGQCVEQFHFHYNPNSDPTPDFPQAGVELKCTPLKELQDGSMVPKERLVLNIIDYIKEAKATFETSSFWKKNQWLLLMFYLHECGVPVVDLVFKIIRLWNFPEKDLKIIRDDWEKLHWKMANGHAHEISEGDTLYLGACPKGSKAGKEMRTQIDKTAPLAQQRAYSLKPKYM
;
A
#
# COMPACT_ATOMS: atom_id res chain seq x y z
N GLY A 1 -4.26 -9.41 0.20
CA GLY A 1 -5.40 -9.93 -0.58
C GLY A 1 -5.28 -11.43 -0.79
N ARG A 2 -6.35 -12.11 -1.20
CA ARG A 2 -6.36 -13.60 -1.36
C ARG A 2 -5.21 -14.12 -2.25
N MET A 3 -4.96 -13.46 -3.39
CA MET A 3 -3.85 -13.84 -4.28
C MET A 3 -2.49 -13.75 -3.60
N GLY A 4 -2.22 -12.66 -2.86
CA GLY A 4 -0.99 -12.51 -2.10
C GLY A 4 -0.78 -13.66 -1.13
N GLN A 5 -1.79 -13.97 -0.31
CA GLN A 5 -1.73 -15.09 0.63
C GLN A 5 -1.50 -16.45 -0.05
N CYS A 6 -2.11 -16.69 -1.21
CA CYS A 6 -1.83 -17.90 -1.99
C CYS A 6 -0.37 -17.96 -2.45
N VAL A 7 0.19 -16.86 -2.92
CA VAL A 7 1.60 -16.79 -3.35
C VAL A 7 2.53 -16.99 -2.17
N GLU A 8 2.29 -16.32 -1.05
CA GLU A 8 3.07 -16.49 0.18
C GLU A 8 3.09 -17.94 0.62
N GLN A 9 1.91 -18.57 0.70
CA GLN A 9 1.74 -19.90 1.26
C GLN A 9 2.18 -21.02 0.31
N PHE A 10 1.79 -20.96 -0.97
CA PHE A 10 1.96 -22.08 -1.90
C PHE A 10 3.18 -21.95 -2.79
N HIS A 11 3.66 -20.73 -3.05
CA HIS A 11 4.83 -20.54 -3.89
C HIS A 11 6.10 -20.29 -3.05
N PHE A 12 6.02 -19.42 -2.04
CA PHE A 12 7.15 -19.10 -1.18
C PHE A 12 7.21 -19.93 0.11
N HIS A 13 6.18 -20.74 0.41
CA HIS A 13 6.11 -21.66 1.55
C HIS A 13 6.29 -21.01 2.91
N TYR A 14 5.78 -19.79 3.08
CA TYR A 14 5.73 -19.15 4.39
C TYR A 14 4.30 -18.73 4.77
N ASN A 15 4.05 -18.64 6.07
CA ASN A 15 2.73 -18.27 6.58
C ASN A 15 2.51 -16.76 6.45
N PRO A 16 1.39 -16.33 5.83
CA PRO A 16 1.02 -14.92 5.80
C PRO A 16 0.97 -14.34 7.21
N ASN A 17 1.57 -13.18 7.40
CA ASN A 17 1.59 -12.48 8.66
C ASN A 17 1.29 -10.98 8.46
N SER A 18 1.24 -10.21 9.54
CA SER A 18 1.04 -8.77 9.53
C SER A 18 2.22 -8.01 10.14
N ASP A 19 3.40 -8.59 10.07
CA ASP A 19 4.61 -7.99 10.62
C ASP A 19 4.92 -6.64 9.98
N PRO A 20 5.51 -5.72 10.75
CA PRO A 20 5.93 -4.41 10.23
C PRO A 20 7.14 -4.50 9.29
N THR A 21 7.85 -5.63 9.29
CA THR A 21 8.98 -5.91 8.39
C THR A 21 8.51 -6.35 7.02
N PRO A 22 9.33 -6.20 5.96
CA PRO A 22 9.04 -6.77 4.65
C PRO A 22 8.88 -8.29 4.68
N ASP A 23 8.12 -8.86 3.74
CA ASP A 23 7.85 -10.31 3.66
C ASP A 23 9.12 -11.15 3.48
N PHE A 24 10.15 -10.60 2.84
CA PHE A 24 11.49 -11.18 2.72
C PHE A 24 12.51 -10.32 3.48
N PRO A 25 12.59 -10.41 4.81
CA PRO A 25 13.33 -9.44 5.64
C PRO A 25 14.84 -9.46 5.37
N GLN A 26 15.42 -10.60 5.01
CA GLN A 26 16.84 -10.71 4.67
C GLN A 26 17.19 -9.97 3.38
N ALA A 27 16.24 -9.88 2.45
CA ALA A 27 16.40 -9.16 1.18
C ALA A 27 15.85 -7.74 1.24
N GLY A 28 15.10 -7.38 2.29
CA GLY A 28 14.41 -6.10 2.41
C GLY A 28 13.27 -5.92 1.39
N VAL A 29 12.64 -7.01 0.92
CA VAL A 29 11.67 -7.02 -0.17
C VAL A 29 10.28 -7.36 0.36
N GLU A 30 9.30 -6.55 0.01
CA GLU A 30 7.88 -6.78 0.27
C GLU A 30 7.19 -7.36 -0.97
N LEU A 31 6.37 -8.39 -0.80
CA LEU A 31 5.56 -8.98 -1.86
C LEU A 31 4.25 -8.20 -2.04
N LYS A 32 3.92 -7.87 -3.28
CA LYS A 32 2.64 -7.27 -3.65
C LYS A 32 2.05 -7.93 -4.88
N CYS A 33 0.88 -8.55 -4.71
CA CYS A 33 0.08 -9.08 -5.81
C CYS A 33 -1.05 -8.09 -6.13
N THR A 34 -1.18 -7.67 -7.38
CA THR A 34 -2.20 -6.71 -7.79
C THR A 34 -2.87 -7.12 -9.10
N PRO A 35 -4.20 -6.95 -9.23
CA PRO A 35 -4.91 -7.33 -10.42
C PRO A 35 -4.73 -6.31 -11.55
N LEU A 36 -4.58 -6.82 -12.76
CA LEU A 36 -4.73 -6.08 -14.01
C LEU A 36 -6.15 -6.29 -14.56
N LYS A 37 -6.62 -5.34 -15.33
CA LYS A 37 -7.76 -5.47 -16.23
C LYS A 37 -7.31 -5.16 -17.65
N GLU A 38 -7.86 -5.89 -18.60
CA GLU A 38 -7.69 -5.63 -20.02
C GLU A 38 -8.72 -4.60 -20.48
N LEU A 39 -8.28 -3.64 -21.28
CA LEU A 39 -9.12 -2.64 -21.93
C LEU A 39 -9.58 -3.14 -23.31
N GLN A 40 -10.51 -2.43 -23.93
CA GLN A 40 -11.06 -2.80 -25.25
C GLN A 40 -10.01 -2.82 -26.37
N ASP A 41 -8.94 -2.05 -26.21
CA ASP A 41 -7.81 -2.01 -27.15
C ASP A 41 -6.74 -3.08 -26.89
N GLY A 42 -6.98 -4.00 -25.95
CA GLY A 42 -6.05 -5.05 -25.55
C GLY A 42 -4.95 -4.58 -24.58
N SER A 43 -4.89 -3.31 -24.22
CA SER A 43 -3.93 -2.84 -23.23
C SER A 43 -4.32 -3.27 -21.82
N MET A 44 -3.31 -3.48 -20.96
CA MET A 44 -3.51 -3.88 -19.56
C MET A 44 -3.20 -2.72 -18.64
N VAL A 45 -4.12 -2.46 -17.72
CA VAL A 45 -3.95 -1.41 -16.71
C VAL A 45 -4.23 -1.98 -15.32
N PRO A 46 -3.65 -1.40 -14.25
CA PRO A 46 -4.01 -1.78 -12.88
C PRO A 46 -5.52 -1.62 -12.64
N LYS A 47 -6.14 -2.66 -12.12
CA LYS A 47 -7.58 -2.65 -11.81
C LYS A 47 -7.90 -1.76 -10.62
N GLU A 48 -6.96 -1.67 -9.68
CA GLU A 48 -7.09 -0.94 -8.42
C GLU A 48 -5.75 -0.33 -8.00
N ARG A 49 -5.79 0.53 -6.97
CA ARG A 49 -4.57 1.06 -6.37
C ARG A 49 -3.76 -0.05 -5.70
N LEU A 50 -2.45 0.11 -5.67
CA LEU A 50 -1.58 -0.79 -4.92
C LEU A 50 -1.60 -0.39 -3.44
N VAL A 51 -2.29 -1.18 -2.62
CA VAL A 51 -2.29 -0.99 -1.16
C VAL A 51 -0.99 -1.54 -0.58
N LEU A 52 -0.33 -0.73 0.24
CA LEU A 52 0.95 -1.05 0.86
C LEU A 52 0.75 -1.57 2.30
N ASN A 53 0.92 -0.72 3.29
CA ASN A 53 0.78 -1.09 4.70
C ASN A 53 -0.16 -0.14 5.46
N ILE A 54 -0.78 -0.66 6.52
CA ILE A 54 -1.64 0.13 7.41
C ILE A 54 -0.83 1.20 8.12
N ILE A 55 -1.41 2.38 8.30
CA ILE A 55 -0.81 3.53 8.95
C ILE A 55 -1.15 3.49 10.44
N ASP A 56 -0.13 3.45 11.29
CA ASP A 56 -0.23 3.73 12.72
C ASP A 56 0.03 5.23 12.93
N TYR A 57 -1.03 6.01 13.10
CA TYR A 57 -0.93 7.47 13.19
C TYR A 57 -0.01 7.96 14.30
N ILE A 58 0.05 7.25 15.43
CA ILE A 58 0.88 7.65 16.56
C ILE A 58 2.37 7.40 16.29
N LYS A 59 2.69 6.27 15.66
CA LYS A 59 4.07 5.96 15.28
C LYS A 59 4.54 6.82 14.11
N GLU A 60 3.71 6.95 13.08
CA GLU A 60 4.04 7.75 11.90
C GLU A 60 4.22 9.22 12.23
N ALA A 61 3.42 9.79 13.14
CA ALA A 61 3.57 11.18 13.59
C ALA A 61 4.95 11.53 14.17
N LYS A 62 5.71 10.53 14.60
CA LYS A 62 7.05 10.68 15.18
C LYS A 62 8.18 10.25 14.23
N ALA A 63 7.85 9.73 13.07
CA ALA A 63 8.81 9.20 12.13
C ALA A 63 9.38 10.31 11.24
N THR A 64 10.57 10.07 10.68
CA THR A 64 11.04 10.73 9.47
C THR A 64 10.68 9.87 8.26
N PHE A 65 10.84 10.38 7.04
CA PHE A 65 10.60 9.58 5.84
C PHE A 65 11.37 8.25 5.88
N GLU A 66 12.66 8.30 6.25
CA GLU A 66 13.56 7.15 6.30
C GLU A 66 13.19 6.14 7.40
N THR A 67 12.59 6.62 8.48
CA THR A 67 12.19 5.77 9.62
C THR A 67 10.72 5.37 9.59
N SER A 68 9.96 5.89 8.63
CA SER A 68 8.54 5.59 8.46
C SER A 68 8.27 4.11 8.15
N SER A 69 7.09 3.64 8.52
CA SER A 69 6.65 2.29 8.17
C SER A 69 6.50 2.12 6.66
N PHE A 70 6.13 3.21 5.96
CA PHE A 70 6.08 3.24 4.52
C PHE A 70 7.42 2.88 3.90
N TRP A 71 8.48 3.65 4.22
CA TRP A 71 9.79 3.49 3.60
C TRP A 71 10.46 2.18 4.00
N LYS A 72 10.47 1.86 5.30
CA LYS A 72 11.08 0.61 5.81
C LYS A 72 10.51 -0.64 5.17
N LYS A 73 9.20 -0.67 4.91
CA LYS A 73 8.54 -1.86 4.38
C LYS A 73 8.54 -1.93 2.85
N ASN A 74 8.55 -0.78 2.16
CA ASN A 74 8.22 -0.75 0.73
C ASN A 74 9.34 -0.21 -0.18
N GLN A 75 10.57 -0.08 0.29
CA GLN A 75 11.70 0.35 -0.55
C GLN A 75 11.89 -0.55 -1.77
N TRP A 76 11.77 -1.85 -1.57
CA TRP A 76 11.83 -2.86 -2.60
C TRP A 76 10.56 -3.68 -2.61
N LEU A 77 9.93 -3.76 -3.77
CA LEU A 77 8.70 -4.51 -3.97
C LEU A 77 8.92 -5.64 -4.99
N LEU A 78 8.53 -6.85 -4.64
CA LEU A 78 8.28 -7.89 -5.62
C LEU A 78 6.85 -7.73 -6.11
N LEU A 79 6.70 -7.06 -7.26
CA LEU A 79 5.41 -6.80 -7.87
C LEU A 79 5.01 -7.99 -8.75
N MET A 80 3.86 -8.57 -8.45
CA MET A 80 3.28 -9.68 -9.20
C MET A 80 1.89 -9.25 -9.70
N PHE A 81 1.79 -8.95 -10.99
CA PHE A 81 0.56 -8.54 -11.64
C PHE A 81 -0.13 -9.73 -12.28
N TYR A 82 -1.37 -10.00 -11.91
CA TYR A 82 -2.19 -11.07 -12.49
C TYR A 82 -3.38 -10.51 -13.25
N LEU A 83 -3.79 -11.18 -14.32
CA LEU A 83 -5.00 -10.81 -15.04
C LEU A 83 -6.22 -11.20 -14.21
N HIS A 84 -7.09 -10.23 -13.91
CA HIS A 84 -8.35 -10.50 -13.22
C HIS A 84 -9.39 -10.97 -14.21
N GLU A 85 -9.82 -12.21 -14.06
CA GLU A 85 -10.89 -12.82 -14.84
C GLU A 85 -12.07 -13.15 -13.93
N CYS A 86 -13.26 -12.70 -14.30
CA CYS A 86 -14.46 -12.93 -13.51
C CYS A 86 -14.85 -14.41 -13.52
N GLY A 87 -15.13 -14.98 -12.33
CA GLY A 87 -15.51 -16.39 -12.20
C GLY A 87 -14.36 -17.39 -12.21
N VAL A 88 -13.12 -16.96 -12.47
CA VAL A 88 -11.94 -17.83 -12.43
C VAL A 88 -11.46 -17.96 -10.98
N PRO A 89 -11.20 -19.18 -10.48
CA PRO A 89 -10.62 -19.39 -9.15
C PRO A 89 -9.27 -18.67 -9.01
N VAL A 90 -8.95 -18.17 -7.81
CA VAL A 90 -7.72 -17.42 -7.56
C VAL A 90 -6.46 -18.19 -7.95
N VAL A 91 -6.45 -19.50 -7.74
CA VAL A 91 -5.32 -20.38 -8.05
C VAL A 91 -5.08 -20.59 -9.55
N ASP A 92 -6.08 -20.31 -10.38
CA ASP A 92 -6.03 -20.48 -11.84
C ASP A 92 -5.73 -19.15 -12.57
N LEU A 93 -5.67 -18.02 -11.83
CA LEU A 93 -5.37 -16.73 -12.41
C LEU A 93 -3.90 -16.64 -12.84
N VAL A 94 -3.67 -16.05 -14.01
CA VAL A 94 -2.34 -16.02 -14.63
C VAL A 94 -1.60 -14.72 -14.30
N PHE A 95 -0.38 -14.85 -13.80
CA PHE A 95 0.54 -13.72 -13.66
C PHE A 95 1.06 -13.29 -15.04
N LYS A 96 0.92 -12.01 -15.35
CA LYS A 96 1.36 -11.40 -16.61
C LYS A 96 2.70 -10.69 -16.47
N ILE A 97 2.98 -10.11 -15.30
CA ILE A 97 4.21 -9.39 -15.02
C ILE A 97 4.67 -9.76 -13.60
N ILE A 98 5.94 -10.15 -13.48
CA ILE A 98 6.63 -10.34 -12.20
C ILE A 98 7.90 -9.50 -12.26
N ARG A 99 8.06 -8.57 -11.33
CA ARG A 99 9.18 -7.64 -11.36
C ARG A 99 9.63 -7.25 -9.96
N LEU A 100 10.93 -7.34 -9.71
CA LEU A 100 11.55 -6.65 -8.59
C LEU A 100 11.65 -5.17 -8.95
N TRP A 101 11.12 -4.31 -8.07
CA TRP A 101 10.97 -2.91 -8.35
C TRP A 101 11.27 -2.04 -7.13
N ASN A 102 11.86 -0.90 -7.36
CA ASN A 102 12.03 0.18 -6.38
C ASN A 102 11.59 1.51 -6.98
N PHE A 103 11.39 2.51 -6.14
CA PHE A 103 10.97 3.84 -6.60
C PHE A 103 12.06 4.49 -7.46
N PRO A 104 11.78 4.85 -8.73
CA PRO A 104 12.71 5.61 -9.55
C PRO A 104 13.08 6.94 -8.90
N GLU A 105 14.34 7.35 -9.02
CA GLU A 105 14.85 8.58 -8.39
C GLU A 105 14.03 9.83 -8.76
N LYS A 106 13.62 9.92 -10.03
CA LYS A 106 12.77 11.01 -10.52
C LYS A 106 11.40 11.10 -9.80
N ASP A 107 10.89 9.98 -9.31
CA ASP A 107 9.59 9.89 -8.64
C ASP A 107 9.72 10.03 -7.11
N LEU A 108 10.91 9.72 -6.56
CA LEU A 108 11.17 9.76 -5.12
C LEU A 108 10.90 11.13 -4.52
N LYS A 109 11.21 12.21 -5.24
CA LYS A 109 10.91 13.57 -4.76
C LYS A 109 9.41 13.76 -4.54
N ILE A 110 8.59 13.36 -5.52
CA ILE A 110 7.12 13.48 -5.43
C ILE A 110 6.57 12.56 -4.34
N ILE A 111 7.08 11.33 -4.24
CA ILE A 111 6.68 10.37 -3.19
C ILE A 111 7.02 10.91 -1.80
N ARG A 112 8.18 11.53 -1.63
CA ARG A 112 8.58 12.17 -0.36
C ARG A 112 7.69 13.37 -0.04
N ASP A 113 7.45 14.26 -0.99
CA ASP A 113 6.57 15.42 -0.82
C ASP A 113 5.14 14.97 -0.45
N ASP A 114 4.65 13.89 -1.05
CA ASP A 114 3.36 13.30 -0.72
C ASP A 114 3.35 12.72 0.70
N TRP A 115 4.41 12.01 1.08
CA TRP A 115 4.55 11.46 2.43
C TRP A 115 4.60 12.59 3.47
N GLU A 116 5.34 13.67 3.22
CA GLU A 116 5.46 14.81 4.13
C GLU A 116 4.11 15.51 4.36
N LYS A 117 3.27 15.64 3.32
CA LYS A 117 1.91 16.18 3.47
C LYS A 117 1.04 15.30 4.37
N LEU A 118 1.09 13.98 4.19
CA LEU A 118 0.38 13.04 5.04
C LEU A 118 0.93 13.06 6.47
N HIS A 119 2.25 13.07 6.61
CA HIS A 119 2.95 13.14 7.89
C HIS A 119 2.59 14.42 8.66
N TRP A 120 2.57 15.58 7.99
CA TRP A 120 2.18 16.83 8.64
C TRP A 120 0.80 16.73 9.29
N LYS A 121 -0.20 16.18 8.57
CA LYS A 121 -1.54 15.95 9.13
C LYS A 121 -1.51 15.00 10.33
N MET A 122 -0.73 13.94 10.26
CA MET A 122 -0.61 12.99 11.38
C MET A 122 0.08 13.60 12.59
N ALA A 123 1.16 14.33 12.38
CA ALA A 123 1.96 14.96 13.44
C ALA A 123 1.21 16.09 14.18
N ASN A 124 0.26 16.74 13.49
CA ASN A 124 -0.51 17.87 14.06
C ASN A 124 -1.95 17.48 14.47
N GLY A 125 -2.31 16.21 14.56
CA GLY A 125 -3.64 15.78 14.98
C GLY A 125 -4.74 15.95 13.94
N HIS A 126 -4.38 16.11 12.67
CA HIS A 126 -5.28 16.29 11.53
C HIS A 126 -5.44 15.04 10.65
N ALA A 127 -5.08 13.86 11.15
CA ALA A 127 -5.20 12.62 10.34
C ALA A 127 -6.65 12.33 9.92
N HIS A 128 -7.64 12.80 10.64
CA HIS A 128 -9.06 12.70 10.27
C HIS A 128 -9.43 13.52 9.02
N GLU A 129 -8.60 14.48 8.64
CA GLU A 129 -8.78 15.33 7.45
C GLU A 129 -8.02 14.81 6.22
N ILE A 130 -7.33 13.66 6.31
CA ILE A 130 -6.61 13.08 5.17
C ILE A 130 -7.60 12.73 4.07
N SER A 131 -7.34 13.27 2.88
CA SER A 131 -8.17 13.07 1.70
C SER A 131 -7.37 12.56 0.49
N GLU A 132 -8.07 12.04 -0.50
CA GLU A 132 -7.44 11.57 -1.75
C GLU A 132 -6.79 12.73 -2.53
N GLY A 133 -7.30 13.95 -2.39
CA GLY A 133 -6.79 15.13 -3.07
C GLY A 133 -5.47 15.68 -2.53
N ASP A 134 -5.03 15.25 -1.34
CA ASP A 134 -3.86 15.82 -0.67
C ASP A 134 -2.53 15.53 -1.40
N THR A 135 -2.48 14.44 -2.15
CA THR A 135 -1.23 13.88 -2.67
C THR A 135 -1.33 13.51 -4.15
N LEU A 136 -0.18 13.28 -4.80
CA LEU A 136 -0.11 12.99 -6.22
C LEU A 136 0.08 11.49 -6.52
N TYR A 137 1.09 10.83 -5.99
CA TYR A 137 1.46 9.42 -6.25
C TYR A 137 1.22 8.53 -5.05
N LEU A 138 1.72 8.91 -3.87
CA LEU A 138 1.50 8.19 -2.62
C LEU A 138 0.23 8.72 -1.96
N GLY A 139 -0.74 7.86 -1.70
CA GLY A 139 -1.97 8.22 -1.00
C GLY A 139 -2.15 7.43 0.29
N ALA A 140 -3.19 7.78 1.03
CA ALA A 140 -3.64 7.08 2.23
C ALA A 140 -5.11 6.67 2.05
N CYS A 141 -5.33 5.46 1.53
CA CYS A 141 -6.68 4.96 1.26
C CYS A 141 -7.34 4.41 2.53
N PRO A 142 -8.67 4.57 2.69
CA PRO A 142 -9.42 3.92 3.76
C PRO A 142 -9.20 2.40 3.77
N LYS A 143 -8.99 1.82 4.95
CA LYS A 143 -8.78 0.38 5.15
C LYS A 143 -9.59 -0.10 6.35
N GLY A 144 -10.11 -1.32 6.28
CA GLY A 144 -10.90 -1.94 7.34
C GLY A 144 -12.12 -2.66 6.80
N SER A 145 -12.82 -3.39 7.68
CA SER A 145 -14.02 -4.11 7.34
C SER A 145 -15.18 -3.18 6.98
N LYS A 146 -16.19 -3.73 6.32
CA LYS A 146 -17.43 -3.11 5.82
C LYS A 146 -17.70 -1.69 6.33
N ALA A 147 -17.66 -0.74 5.42
CA ALA A 147 -18.03 0.67 5.59
C ALA A 147 -17.00 1.60 6.24
N GLY A 148 -15.70 1.27 6.25
CA GLY A 148 -14.66 2.21 6.66
C GLY A 148 -14.82 2.75 8.09
N LYS A 149 -15.42 1.97 8.99
CA LYS A 149 -15.76 2.39 10.36
C LYS A 149 -14.66 2.08 11.38
N GLU A 150 -13.56 1.51 10.99
CA GLU A 150 -12.44 1.35 11.92
C GLU A 150 -11.79 2.72 12.15
N MET A 151 -11.97 3.23 13.36
CA MET A 151 -11.45 4.52 13.79
C MET A 151 -10.20 4.30 14.66
N ARG A 152 -9.24 5.21 14.53
CA ARG A 152 -7.95 5.17 15.25
C ARG A 152 -7.71 6.48 15.98
N THR A 153 -7.06 6.36 17.14
CA THR A 153 -6.57 7.53 17.90
C THR A 153 -5.43 8.20 17.14
N GLN A 154 -5.29 9.50 17.34
CA GLN A 154 -4.22 10.31 16.80
C GLN A 154 -3.18 10.64 17.87
N ILE A 155 -2.07 11.30 17.47
CA ILE A 155 -1.04 11.77 18.40
C ILE A 155 -1.64 12.78 19.42
N ASP A 156 -2.48 13.66 18.96
CA ASP A 156 -3.29 14.52 19.82
C ASP A 156 -4.56 13.76 20.24
N LYS A 157 -4.62 13.41 21.52
CA LYS A 157 -5.75 12.66 22.10
C LYS A 157 -7.04 13.48 22.19
N THR A 158 -6.98 14.79 22.03
CA THR A 158 -8.15 15.68 22.01
C THR A 158 -8.73 15.82 20.60
N ALA A 159 -7.97 15.48 19.58
CA ALA A 159 -8.43 15.49 18.20
C ALA A 159 -9.48 14.38 17.95
N PRO A 160 -10.38 14.57 16.96
CA PRO A 160 -11.32 13.53 16.55
C PRO A 160 -10.61 12.24 16.17
N LEU A 161 -11.29 11.10 16.34
CA LEU A 161 -10.76 9.83 15.83
C LEU A 161 -10.63 9.89 14.30
N ALA A 162 -9.55 9.36 13.77
CA ALA A 162 -9.30 9.28 12.33
C ALA A 162 -9.68 7.90 11.76
N GLN A 163 -10.24 7.87 10.55
CA GLN A 163 -10.52 6.62 9.86
C GLN A 163 -9.23 5.84 9.63
N GLN A 164 -9.24 4.51 9.87
CA GLN A 164 -8.08 3.67 9.56
C GLN A 164 -7.76 3.74 8.08
N ARG A 165 -6.48 4.00 7.77
CA ARG A 165 -5.96 4.08 6.40
C ARG A 165 -4.74 3.21 6.22
N ALA A 166 -4.44 2.93 4.95
CA ALA A 166 -3.20 2.31 4.53
C ALA A 166 -2.51 3.21 3.50
N TYR A 167 -1.19 3.25 3.50
CA TYR A 167 -0.44 3.79 2.38
C TYR A 167 -0.79 3.04 1.11
N SER A 168 -0.85 3.75 -0.01
CA SER A 168 -1.16 3.13 -1.31
C SER A 168 -0.57 3.95 -2.45
N LEU A 169 -0.12 3.27 -3.51
CA LEU A 169 0.21 3.94 -4.76
C LEU A 169 -1.08 4.14 -5.58
N LYS A 170 -1.27 5.35 -6.07
CA LYS A 170 -2.48 5.71 -6.83
C LYS A 170 -2.47 5.08 -8.21
N PRO A 171 -3.64 4.75 -8.81
CA PRO A 171 -3.69 4.12 -10.13
C PRO A 171 -2.96 4.89 -11.23
N LYS A 172 -2.98 6.23 -11.17
CA LYS A 172 -2.28 7.07 -12.15
C LYS A 172 -0.75 6.99 -12.09
N TYR A 173 -0.19 6.48 -10.98
CA TYR A 173 1.24 6.26 -10.83
C TYR A 173 1.66 4.87 -11.31
N MET A 174 0.76 3.90 -11.19
CA MET A 174 0.98 2.50 -11.57
C MET A 174 0.92 2.29 -13.07
#